data_d88d9d0959191bae3376715e9031e4e6
#
_entry.id   d88d9d0959191bae3376715e9031e4e6
#
_cell.length_a   1.000
_cell.length_b   1.000
_cell.length_c   1.000
_cell.angle_alpha   90.00
_cell.angle_beta   90.00
_cell.angle_gamma   90.00
#
_symmetry.space_group_name_H-M   'P 1'
#
loop_
_entity.id
_entity.type
_entity.pdbx_description
1 polymer ?
#
loop_
_entity_poly.entity_id
_entity_poly.type
_entity_poly.pdbx_seq_one_letter_code
_entity_poly.pdbx_strand_id
1 'polypeptide(L)'
;MSKNKIIVSSCDIKYFPLLKELFLSLKKNDILNEYEFAVLDTGMSEDQLTYLRDNKILLKKAIWNAQVPSYKILGRDHLKTQVARAFLPDYFQNYKVYIWLDADVWINDANSFYLYEKGALKDYLTITPQADRAYFNNANVEWFLNFPIKVKTINFKNIKRSISSFLAKKYAFYSTLNAGAYAISSKKEIWNCFQKNVKLAAKKGRIFGTDQVAIALSVHEDKIPTEFLPAYCNWMCEFHLPIFDQKNNKFVEPYLPHHPLALIHLAGLDDIRADKNITVEIKNIDGKILHKSLRFDV
;
A
#
# COMPACT_ATOMS: atom_id res chain seq x y z
N MET A 1 -6.26 -16.14 23.92
CA MET A 1 -5.61 -16.86 22.82
C MET A 1 -4.73 -15.87 22.07
N SER A 2 -3.50 -16.22 21.71
CA SER A 2 -2.66 -15.35 20.86
C SER A 2 -3.30 -15.23 19.48
N LYS A 3 -3.36 -14.01 18.94
CA LYS A 3 -3.85 -13.78 17.57
C LYS A 3 -2.88 -14.39 16.59
N ASN A 4 -3.38 -15.02 15.54
CA ASN A 4 -2.56 -15.68 14.53
C ASN A 4 -2.48 -14.89 13.20
N LYS A 5 -2.98 -13.64 13.21
CA LYS A 5 -3.00 -12.71 12.09
C LYS A 5 -2.39 -11.39 12.52
N ILE A 6 -1.62 -10.76 11.64
CA ILE A 6 -0.92 -9.52 11.92
C ILE A 6 -1.09 -8.51 10.81
N ILE A 7 -1.34 -7.26 11.18
CA ILE A 7 -1.25 -6.09 10.31
C ILE A 7 0.06 -5.39 10.64
N VAL A 8 0.86 -5.09 9.62
CA VAL A 8 2.13 -4.42 9.78
C VAL A 8 2.15 -3.13 8.97
N SER A 9 2.62 -2.06 9.58
CA SER A 9 2.91 -0.80 8.91
C SER A 9 4.35 -0.37 9.20
N SER A 10 4.78 0.76 8.64
CA SER A 10 6.04 1.39 9.02
C SER A 10 5.91 2.91 9.03
N CYS A 11 6.75 3.55 9.83
CA CYS A 11 6.67 4.98 10.03
C CYS A 11 8.02 5.58 10.41
N ASP A 12 8.23 6.82 9.98
CA ASP A 12 9.21 7.74 10.52
C ASP A 12 8.52 8.85 11.32
N ILE A 13 9.30 9.79 11.86
CA ILE A 13 8.78 10.91 12.66
C ILE A 13 7.73 11.73 11.90
N LYS A 14 7.89 11.89 10.58
CA LYS A 14 7.03 12.75 9.74
C LYS A 14 5.65 12.12 9.50
N TYR A 15 5.62 10.81 9.28
CA TYR A 15 4.38 10.08 8.94
C TYR A 15 3.61 9.59 10.17
N PHE A 16 4.10 9.82 11.37
CA PHE A 16 3.47 9.36 12.61
C PHE A 16 2.00 9.81 12.78
N PRO A 17 1.59 11.05 12.43
CA PRO A 17 0.17 11.43 12.51
C PRO A 17 -0.73 10.54 11.65
N LEU A 18 -0.29 10.15 10.46
CA LEU A 18 -1.02 9.25 9.56
C LEU A 18 -1.08 7.83 10.13
N LEU A 19 0.04 7.30 10.65
CA LEU A 19 0.07 6.01 11.33
C LEU A 19 -0.90 5.96 12.51
N LYS A 20 -1.00 7.05 13.28
CA LYS A 20 -1.95 7.16 14.39
C LYS A 20 -3.41 7.08 13.88
N GLU A 21 -3.71 7.71 12.76
CA GLU A 21 -5.02 7.64 12.13
C GLU A 21 -5.33 6.23 11.61
N LEU A 22 -4.36 5.55 10.99
CA LEU A 22 -4.50 4.14 10.61
C LEU A 22 -4.83 3.30 11.85
N PHE A 23 -4.08 3.43 12.95
CA PHE A 23 -4.31 2.69 14.18
C PHE A 23 -5.71 2.93 14.75
N LEU A 24 -6.13 4.19 14.82
CA LEU A 24 -7.45 4.56 15.33
C LEU A 24 -8.57 4.03 14.43
N SER A 25 -8.38 4.00 13.11
CA SER A 25 -9.34 3.43 12.18
C SER A 25 -9.47 1.91 12.32
N LEU A 26 -8.36 1.20 12.57
CA LEU A 26 -8.36 -0.22 12.88
C LEU A 26 -9.14 -0.52 14.16
N LYS A 27 -8.94 0.32 15.20
CA LYS A 27 -9.65 0.22 16.47
C LYS A 27 -11.15 0.49 16.32
N LYS A 28 -11.52 1.55 15.60
CA LYS A 28 -12.93 1.94 15.38
C LYS A 28 -13.73 0.88 14.63
N ASN A 29 -13.07 0.12 13.77
CA ASN A 29 -13.67 -0.96 12.98
C ASN A 29 -13.52 -2.36 13.62
N ASP A 30 -13.16 -2.45 14.90
CA ASP A 30 -12.99 -3.69 15.67
C ASP A 30 -11.97 -4.69 15.10
N ILE A 31 -11.15 -4.29 14.11
CA ILE A 31 -10.18 -5.16 13.45
C ILE A 31 -9.13 -5.65 14.43
N LEU A 32 -8.76 -4.82 15.42
CA LEU A 32 -7.80 -5.20 16.44
C LEU A 32 -8.30 -6.28 17.42
N ASN A 33 -9.55 -6.71 17.35
CA ASN A 33 -10.02 -7.86 18.09
C ASN A 33 -9.46 -9.18 17.53
N GLU A 34 -9.21 -9.23 16.22
CA GLU A 34 -8.73 -10.41 15.51
C GLU A 34 -7.25 -10.35 15.10
N TYR A 35 -6.71 -9.15 14.91
CA TYR A 35 -5.34 -8.93 14.43
C TYR A 35 -4.45 -8.33 15.50
N GLU A 36 -3.18 -8.76 15.55
CA GLU A 36 -2.13 -7.95 16.14
C GLU A 36 -1.81 -6.77 15.22
N PHE A 37 -1.44 -5.63 15.79
CA PHE A 37 -0.90 -4.51 15.03
C PHE A 37 0.57 -4.32 15.36
N ALA A 38 1.39 -4.18 14.33
CA ALA A 38 2.83 -4.02 14.46
C ALA A 38 3.35 -2.88 13.58
N VAL A 39 4.43 -2.27 14.02
CA VAL A 39 5.07 -1.17 13.30
C VAL A 39 6.58 -1.40 13.17
N LEU A 40 7.10 -1.23 11.95
CA LEU A 40 8.52 -1.15 11.69
C LEU A 40 8.97 0.31 11.85
N ASP A 41 9.78 0.57 12.86
CA ASP A 41 10.38 1.88 13.11
C ASP A 41 11.46 2.19 12.07
N THR A 42 11.28 3.30 11.35
CA THR A 42 12.24 3.82 10.37
C THR A 42 12.81 5.19 10.77
N GLY A 43 12.65 5.59 12.02
CA GLY A 43 13.17 6.86 12.56
C GLY A 43 12.10 7.68 13.27
N MET A 44 11.34 7.08 14.14
CA MET A 44 10.40 7.77 15.06
C MET A 44 11.13 8.41 16.24
N SER A 45 10.50 9.42 16.86
CA SER A 45 10.96 9.98 18.14
C SER A 45 10.62 9.06 19.30
N GLU A 46 11.30 9.24 20.45
CA GLU A 46 11.04 8.41 21.63
C GLU A 46 9.61 8.59 22.16
N ASP A 47 9.06 9.80 22.09
CA ASP A 47 7.65 10.06 22.48
C ASP A 47 6.68 9.27 21.60
N GLN A 48 6.94 9.19 20.29
CA GLN A 48 6.14 8.42 19.35
C GLN A 48 6.25 6.92 19.61
N LEU A 49 7.45 6.42 19.90
CA LEU A 49 7.68 5.03 20.29
C LEU A 49 6.97 4.69 21.60
N THR A 50 7.01 5.60 22.60
CA THR A 50 6.31 5.44 23.87
C THR A 50 4.80 5.37 23.64
N TYR A 51 4.21 6.26 22.85
CA TYR A 51 2.80 6.18 22.49
C TYR A 51 2.41 4.81 21.91
N LEU A 52 3.22 4.24 21.03
CA LEU A 52 2.94 2.93 20.44
C LEU A 52 3.04 1.80 21.48
N ARG A 53 4.05 1.85 22.39
CA ARG A 53 4.20 0.88 23.49
C ARG A 53 3.01 0.92 24.45
N ASP A 54 2.55 2.12 24.84
CA ASP A 54 1.42 2.31 25.75
C ASP A 54 0.12 1.76 25.15
N ASN A 55 0.00 1.81 23.81
CA ASN A 55 -1.12 1.21 23.08
C ASN A 55 -0.90 -0.28 22.73
N LYS A 56 0.13 -0.94 23.29
CA LYS A 56 0.46 -2.36 23.10
C LYS A 56 0.70 -2.74 21.64
N ILE A 57 1.20 -1.81 20.84
CA ILE A 57 1.56 -2.05 19.44
C ILE A 57 2.94 -2.70 19.39
N LEU A 58 3.07 -3.78 18.62
CA LEU A 58 4.35 -4.47 18.48
C LEU A 58 5.33 -3.61 17.68
N LEU A 59 6.57 -3.48 18.18
CA LEU A 59 7.59 -2.64 17.56
C LEU A 59 8.83 -3.43 17.19
N LYS A 60 9.35 -3.19 16.00
CA LYS A 60 10.66 -3.65 15.56
C LYS A 60 11.35 -2.54 14.78
N LYS A 61 12.65 -2.38 14.97
CA LYS A 61 13.45 -1.44 14.17
C LYS A 61 13.65 -2.01 12.76
N ALA A 62 13.31 -1.24 11.75
CA ALA A 62 13.56 -1.62 10.35
C ALA A 62 15.07 -1.62 10.05
N ILE A 63 15.53 -2.63 9.34
CA ILE A 63 16.91 -2.72 8.85
C ILE A 63 16.92 -2.78 7.31
N TRP A 64 18.08 -2.61 6.71
CA TRP A 64 18.29 -2.87 5.30
C TRP A 64 18.43 -4.39 5.07
N ASN A 65 17.32 -5.10 4.80
CA ASN A 65 17.32 -6.55 4.55
C ASN A 65 17.90 -6.95 3.19
N ALA A 66 18.38 -5.99 2.41
CA ALA A 66 19.07 -6.20 1.13
C ALA A 66 20.31 -5.30 1.05
N GLN A 67 21.27 -5.71 0.21
CA GLN A 67 22.41 -4.85 -0.11
C GLN A 67 21.93 -3.63 -0.91
N VAL A 68 22.03 -2.47 -0.30
CA VAL A 68 21.70 -1.17 -0.90
C VAL A 68 22.99 -0.36 -0.98
N PRO A 69 23.40 0.10 -2.17
CA PRO A 69 24.58 0.96 -2.29
C PRO A 69 24.42 2.24 -1.44
N SER A 70 25.43 2.59 -0.66
CA SER A 70 25.40 3.72 0.28
C SER A 70 25.00 5.07 -0.37
N TYR A 71 25.44 5.30 -1.59
CA TYR A 71 25.08 6.50 -2.36
C TYR A 71 23.59 6.63 -2.67
N LYS A 72 22.81 5.55 -2.54
CA LYS A 72 21.35 5.57 -2.71
C LYS A 72 20.61 5.87 -1.42
N ILE A 73 21.24 5.63 -0.29
CA ILE A 73 20.64 5.86 1.03
C ILE A 73 20.62 7.36 1.33
N LEU A 74 21.77 8.01 1.33
CA LEU A 74 21.92 9.48 1.53
C LEU A 74 21.06 10.05 2.68
N GLY A 75 21.12 9.42 3.85
CA GLY A 75 20.35 9.83 5.03
C GLY A 75 18.82 9.57 4.97
N ARG A 76 18.32 8.89 3.92
CA ARG A 76 16.90 8.57 3.76
C ARG A 76 16.55 7.22 4.40
N ASP A 77 16.77 7.12 5.70
CA ASP A 77 16.56 5.87 6.43
C ASP A 77 15.10 5.35 6.40
N HIS A 78 14.13 6.25 6.25
CA HIS A 78 12.72 5.87 6.05
C HIS A 78 12.51 4.94 4.85
N LEU A 79 13.39 4.98 3.85
CA LEU A 79 13.32 4.07 2.69
C LEU A 79 13.62 2.60 3.03
N LYS A 80 14.07 2.29 4.25
CA LYS A 80 14.16 0.89 4.74
C LYS A 80 12.83 0.16 4.58
N THR A 81 11.71 0.87 4.76
CA THR A 81 10.36 0.31 4.58
C THR A 81 10.17 -0.36 3.22
N GLN A 82 10.74 0.21 2.14
CA GLN A 82 10.62 -0.31 0.77
C GLN A 82 11.26 -1.69 0.58
N VAL A 83 12.17 -2.05 1.49
CA VAL A 83 12.87 -3.33 1.49
C VAL A 83 12.32 -4.24 2.57
N ALA A 84 12.17 -3.72 3.81
CA ALA A 84 11.81 -4.49 4.98
C ALA A 84 10.44 -5.18 4.88
N ARG A 85 9.47 -4.58 4.16
CA ARG A 85 8.13 -5.15 4.00
C ARG A 85 8.08 -6.52 3.29
N ALA A 86 9.13 -6.91 2.58
CA ALA A 86 9.25 -8.25 2.01
C ALA A 86 9.76 -9.30 3.02
N PHE A 87 10.13 -8.87 4.22
CA PHE A 87 10.73 -9.70 5.25
C PHE A 87 9.88 -9.78 6.53
N LEU A 88 8.57 -9.51 6.43
CA LEU A 88 7.69 -9.47 7.60
C LEU A 88 7.76 -10.75 8.47
N PRO A 89 7.81 -11.98 7.90
CA PRO A 89 7.94 -13.18 8.72
C PRO A 89 9.25 -13.27 9.52
N ASP A 90 10.29 -12.56 9.09
CA ASP A 90 11.57 -12.52 9.82
C ASP A 90 11.50 -11.57 11.02
N TYR A 91 10.70 -10.49 10.93
CA TYR A 91 10.44 -9.55 12.01
C TYR A 91 9.41 -10.07 13.01
N PHE A 92 8.33 -10.66 12.50
CA PHE A 92 7.15 -11.09 13.26
C PHE A 92 6.83 -12.53 12.92
N GLN A 93 7.28 -13.45 13.77
CA GLN A 93 7.15 -14.88 13.52
C GLN A 93 5.79 -15.43 13.99
N ASN A 94 5.42 -16.62 13.47
CA ASN A 94 4.28 -17.42 13.95
C ASN A 94 2.88 -16.86 13.64
N TYR A 95 2.74 -15.99 12.64
CA TYR A 95 1.44 -15.58 12.13
C TYR A 95 1.08 -16.38 10.87
N LYS A 96 -0.21 -16.67 10.70
CA LYS A 96 -0.74 -17.35 9.50
C LYS A 96 -0.96 -16.36 8.35
N VAL A 97 -1.34 -15.13 8.65
CA VAL A 97 -1.62 -14.07 7.68
C VAL A 97 -0.90 -12.80 8.08
N TYR A 98 -0.22 -12.21 7.11
CA TYR A 98 0.45 -10.92 7.19
C TYR A 98 -0.26 -9.96 6.26
N ILE A 99 -0.73 -8.84 6.77
CA ILE A 99 -1.28 -7.74 5.97
C ILE A 99 -0.35 -6.54 6.11
N TRP A 100 0.13 -6.04 4.99
CA TRP A 100 0.85 -4.78 4.95
C TRP A 100 -0.10 -3.64 4.66
N LEU A 101 0.02 -2.54 5.39
CA LEU A 101 -0.65 -1.27 5.13
C LEU A 101 0.36 -0.13 5.22
N ASP A 102 0.42 0.74 4.21
CA ASP A 102 1.18 1.98 4.30
C ASP A 102 0.56 2.90 5.38
N ALA A 103 1.38 3.74 6.01
CA ALA A 103 0.92 4.61 7.11
C ALA A 103 -0.12 5.66 6.66
N ASP A 104 -0.17 5.97 5.38
CA ASP A 104 -1.10 6.95 4.77
C ASP A 104 -2.38 6.31 4.22
N VAL A 105 -2.76 5.14 4.74
CA VAL A 105 -4.07 4.53 4.53
C VAL A 105 -4.86 4.49 5.83
N TRP A 106 -6.18 4.43 5.74
CA TRP A 106 -7.04 4.14 6.88
C TRP A 106 -8.25 3.30 6.48
N ILE A 107 -8.84 2.57 7.44
CA ILE A 107 -9.96 1.65 7.22
C ILE A 107 -11.27 2.42 7.20
N ASN A 108 -11.97 2.39 6.08
CA ASN A 108 -13.30 2.97 5.94
C ASN A 108 -14.41 1.90 6.03
N ASP A 109 -14.15 0.68 5.53
CA ASP A 109 -15.10 -0.43 5.63
C ASP A 109 -14.42 -1.76 5.95
N ALA A 110 -14.72 -2.33 7.13
CA ALA A 110 -14.14 -3.60 7.57
C ALA A 110 -14.53 -4.78 6.67
N ASN A 111 -15.78 -4.84 6.18
CA ASN A 111 -16.25 -5.96 5.38
C ASN A 111 -15.46 -6.08 4.08
N SER A 112 -15.22 -4.97 3.40
CA SER A 112 -14.40 -4.92 2.19
C SER A 112 -12.91 -5.16 2.51
N PHE A 113 -12.43 -4.72 3.68
CA PHE A 113 -11.07 -4.98 4.15
C PHE A 113 -10.78 -6.48 4.35
N TYR A 114 -11.73 -7.25 4.89
CA TYR A 114 -11.53 -8.69 5.09
C TYR A 114 -11.31 -9.50 3.81
N LEU A 115 -11.51 -8.92 2.63
CA LEU A 115 -11.15 -9.57 1.36
C LEU A 115 -9.64 -9.85 1.25
N TYR A 116 -8.80 -9.02 1.86
CA TYR A 116 -7.35 -9.27 1.93
C TYR A 116 -7.03 -10.59 2.63
N GLU A 117 -7.66 -10.83 3.79
CA GLU A 117 -7.50 -12.09 4.52
C GLU A 117 -8.01 -13.29 3.72
N LYS A 118 -9.20 -13.17 3.13
CA LYS A 118 -9.81 -14.26 2.36
C LYS A 118 -8.93 -14.75 1.22
N GLY A 119 -8.27 -13.85 0.53
CA GLY A 119 -7.32 -14.21 -0.52
C GLY A 119 -6.03 -14.82 0.05
N ALA A 120 -5.46 -14.24 1.12
CA ALA A 120 -4.25 -14.76 1.75
C ALA A 120 -4.45 -16.17 2.32
N LEU A 121 -5.62 -16.48 2.88
CA LEU A 121 -5.95 -17.82 3.38
C LEU A 121 -6.01 -18.91 2.30
N LYS A 122 -6.07 -18.54 1.02
CA LYS A 122 -5.92 -19.46 -0.12
C LYS A 122 -4.46 -19.70 -0.49
N ASP A 123 -3.50 -19.19 0.29
CA ASP A 123 -2.07 -19.14 -0.03
C ASP A 123 -1.74 -18.31 -1.28
N TYR A 124 -2.44 -17.20 -1.45
CA TYR A 124 -2.23 -16.25 -2.53
C TYR A 124 -1.63 -14.94 -2.00
N LEU A 125 -0.82 -14.27 -2.81
CA LEU A 125 -0.63 -12.84 -2.65
C LEU A 125 -1.95 -12.16 -2.99
N THR A 126 -2.51 -11.40 -2.07
CA THR A 126 -3.76 -10.67 -2.29
C THR A 126 -3.46 -9.18 -2.39
N ILE A 127 -3.80 -8.57 -3.51
CA ILE A 127 -3.39 -7.20 -3.83
C ILE A 127 -4.37 -6.53 -4.77
N THR A 128 -4.47 -5.19 -4.72
CA THR A 128 -5.28 -4.39 -5.63
C THR A 128 -4.44 -3.89 -6.81
N PRO A 129 -4.77 -4.26 -8.07
CA PRO A 129 -4.15 -3.67 -9.25
C PRO A 129 -4.70 -2.26 -9.51
N GLN A 130 -3.86 -1.39 -10.06
CA GLN A 130 -4.29 -0.09 -10.61
C GLN A 130 -4.87 -0.29 -12.01
N ALA A 131 -5.94 -1.06 -12.09
CA ALA A 131 -6.70 -1.33 -13.30
C ALA A 131 -8.14 -1.52 -12.88
N ASP A 132 -8.97 -0.66 -13.23
CA ASP A 132 -10.42 -0.68 -12.96
C ASP A 132 -10.93 0.69 -13.39
N ARG A 133 -12.23 0.89 -13.30
CA ARG A 133 -12.89 2.19 -13.56
C ARG A 133 -12.41 3.36 -12.68
N ALA A 134 -11.63 3.09 -11.62
CA ALA A 134 -10.92 4.11 -10.85
C ALA A 134 -9.64 4.64 -11.55
N TYR A 135 -9.12 3.91 -12.54
CA TYR A 135 -7.82 4.16 -13.15
C TYR A 135 -7.91 4.27 -14.66
N PHE A 136 -8.41 5.40 -15.18
CA PHE A 136 -8.65 5.59 -16.61
C PHE A 136 -7.39 5.66 -17.48
N ASN A 137 -6.27 6.09 -16.91
CA ASN A 137 -5.06 6.40 -17.65
C ASN A 137 -3.85 5.63 -17.10
N ASN A 138 -3.71 4.37 -17.47
CA ASN A 138 -2.55 3.54 -17.09
C ASN A 138 -1.33 3.78 -17.98
N ALA A 139 -1.50 4.36 -19.16
CA ALA A 139 -0.43 4.63 -20.12
C ALA A 139 -0.60 6.00 -20.76
N ASN A 140 0.49 6.75 -20.86
CA ASN A 140 0.55 7.98 -21.63
C ASN A 140 1.49 7.77 -22.82
N VAL A 141 1.02 8.05 -24.04
CA VAL A 141 1.79 7.92 -25.29
C VAL A 141 1.98 9.31 -25.88
N GLU A 142 3.23 9.73 -26.05
CA GLU A 142 3.59 10.93 -26.81
C GLU A 142 3.74 10.55 -28.29
N TRP A 143 3.03 11.25 -29.17
CA TRP A 143 3.02 11.02 -30.61
C TRP A 143 3.76 12.12 -31.35
N PHE A 144 4.47 11.77 -32.40
CA PHE A 144 5.03 12.69 -33.38
C PHE A 144 4.64 12.22 -34.78
N LEU A 145 3.90 13.02 -35.56
CA LEU A 145 3.43 12.69 -36.90
C LEU A 145 2.85 11.25 -37.00
N ASN A 146 1.92 10.88 -36.12
CA ASN A 146 1.31 9.56 -36.04
C ASN A 146 2.24 8.40 -35.58
N PHE A 147 3.49 8.67 -35.23
CA PHE A 147 4.39 7.68 -34.66
C PHE A 147 4.46 7.82 -33.16
N PRO A 148 4.34 6.71 -32.37
CA PRO A 148 4.52 6.75 -30.92
C PRO A 148 6.01 6.92 -30.60
N ILE A 149 6.42 8.10 -30.14
CA ILE A 149 7.81 8.40 -29.80
C ILE A 149 8.16 8.07 -28.35
N LYS A 150 7.14 8.03 -27.48
CA LYS A 150 7.37 7.77 -26.06
C LYS A 150 6.16 7.15 -25.38
N VAL A 151 6.39 6.05 -24.72
CA VAL A 151 5.40 5.37 -23.89
C VAL A 151 5.80 5.55 -22.42
N LYS A 152 4.89 6.10 -21.63
CA LYS A 152 5.08 6.32 -20.18
C LYS A 152 4.08 5.48 -19.41
N THR A 153 4.55 4.43 -18.76
CA THR A 153 3.80 3.69 -17.75
C THR A 153 4.64 3.58 -16.48
N ILE A 154 3.99 3.43 -15.34
CA ILE A 154 4.69 3.27 -14.04
C ILE A 154 5.58 2.02 -14.09
N ASN A 155 5.04 0.89 -14.56
CA ASN A 155 5.78 -0.36 -14.69
C ASN A 155 6.98 -0.23 -15.61
N PHE A 156 6.81 0.33 -16.81
CA PHE A 156 7.93 0.54 -17.73
C PHE A 156 9.05 1.35 -17.10
N LYS A 157 8.70 2.50 -16.50
CA LYS A 157 9.66 3.40 -15.88
C LYS A 157 10.42 2.73 -14.73
N ASN A 158 9.71 2.05 -13.84
CA ASN A 158 10.27 1.47 -12.63
C ASN A 158 11.09 0.21 -12.93
N ILE A 159 10.57 -0.72 -13.75
CA ILE A 159 11.28 -1.94 -14.14
C ILE A 159 12.52 -1.62 -14.98
N LYS A 160 12.45 -0.65 -15.91
CA LYS A 160 13.60 -0.24 -16.70
C LYS A 160 14.77 0.26 -15.83
N ARG A 161 14.44 1.03 -14.78
CA ARG A 161 15.44 1.60 -13.87
C ARG A 161 16.03 0.56 -12.93
N SER A 162 15.22 -0.38 -12.49
CA SER A 162 15.59 -1.31 -11.40
C SER A 162 16.11 -2.64 -11.92
N ILE A 163 15.69 -3.09 -13.11
CA ILE A 163 15.98 -4.43 -13.61
C ILE A 163 16.60 -4.37 -15.00
N SER A 164 15.78 -4.20 -16.06
CA SER A 164 16.24 -4.17 -17.45
C SER A 164 15.23 -3.55 -18.40
N SER A 165 15.71 -3.07 -19.55
CA SER A 165 14.84 -2.57 -20.64
C SER A 165 14.02 -3.70 -21.27
N PHE A 166 14.52 -4.93 -21.29
CA PHE A 166 13.80 -6.09 -21.84
C PHE A 166 12.52 -6.37 -21.03
N LEU A 167 12.64 -6.57 -19.71
CA LEU A 167 11.48 -6.81 -18.85
C LEU A 167 10.56 -5.60 -18.76
N ALA A 168 11.10 -4.38 -18.84
CA ALA A 168 10.29 -3.17 -18.88
C ALA A 168 9.37 -3.13 -20.12
N LYS A 169 9.88 -3.52 -21.29
CA LYS A 169 9.06 -3.61 -22.52
C LYS A 169 8.01 -4.72 -22.39
N LYS A 170 8.39 -5.89 -21.86
CA LYS A 170 7.50 -7.04 -21.67
C LYS A 170 6.29 -6.70 -20.79
N TYR A 171 6.50 -5.92 -19.71
CA TYR A 171 5.48 -5.60 -18.70
C TYR A 171 4.97 -4.15 -18.78
N ALA A 172 5.28 -3.42 -19.86
CA ALA A 172 4.94 -2.01 -19.98
C ALA A 172 3.46 -1.70 -19.76
N PHE A 173 2.58 -2.54 -20.28
CA PHE A 173 1.14 -2.35 -20.24
C PHE A 173 0.40 -3.23 -19.22
N TYR A 174 1.12 -3.97 -18.41
CA TYR A 174 0.52 -4.69 -17.29
C TYR A 174 0.10 -3.70 -16.21
N SER A 175 -0.97 -4.02 -15.52
CA SER A 175 -1.46 -3.20 -14.42
C SER A 175 -0.38 -3.03 -13.35
N THR A 176 -0.22 -1.80 -12.87
CA THR A 176 0.61 -1.53 -11.70
C THR A 176 -0.07 -2.14 -10.48
N LEU A 177 0.68 -2.86 -9.66
CA LEU A 177 0.18 -3.45 -8.43
C LEU A 177 0.43 -2.50 -7.27
N ASN A 178 -0.60 -2.20 -6.50
CA ASN A 178 -0.49 -1.21 -5.42
C ASN A 178 0.14 -1.83 -4.17
N ALA A 179 1.44 -1.59 -3.99
CA ALA A 179 2.19 -2.12 -2.86
C ALA A 179 1.84 -1.48 -1.50
N GLY A 180 1.00 -0.45 -1.46
CA GLY A 180 0.58 0.22 -0.22
C GLY A 180 -0.38 -0.59 0.64
N ALA A 181 -1.04 -1.61 0.07
CA ALA A 181 -1.84 -2.58 0.80
C ALA A 181 -1.80 -3.94 0.10
N TYR A 182 -1.41 -4.98 0.83
CA TYR A 182 -1.43 -6.36 0.36
C TYR A 182 -1.49 -7.34 1.54
N ALA A 183 -1.89 -8.58 1.27
CA ALA A 183 -1.86 -9.66 2.24
C ALA A 183 -1.19 -10.92 1.66
N ILE A 184 -0.46 -11.63 2.50
CA ILE A 184 0.21 -12.90 2.17
C ILE A 184 0.07 -13.84 3.37
N SER A 185 -0.16 -15.14 3.12
CA SER A 185 -0.09 -16.16 4.16
C SER A 185 1.34 -16.39 4.64
N SER A 186 1.54 -17.27 5.60
CA SER A 186 2.88 -17.72 6.05
C SER A 186 3.61 -18.58 5.02
N LYS A 187 3.08 -18.77 3.81
CA LYS A 187 3.67 -19.62 2.76
C LYS A 187 5.01 -19.10 2.30
N LYS A 188 6.08 -19.84 2.64
CA LYS A 188 7.47 -19.42 2.43
C LYS A 188 7.82 -19.15 0.97
N GLU A 189 7.24 -19.89 0.03
CA GLU A 189 7.52 -19.77 -1.40
C GLU A 189 7.20 -18.37 -1.92
N ILE A 190 6.07 -17.79 -1.50
CA ILE A 190 5.67 -16.42 -1.90
C ILE A 190 6.65 -15.40 -1.32
N TRP A 191 6.97 -15.52 -0.02
CA TRP A 191 7.93 -14.63 0.63
C TRP A 191 9.32 -14.73 0.03
N ASN A 192 9.82 -15.94 -0.24
CA ASN A 192 11.13 -16.15 -0.87
C ASN A 192 11.21 -15.50 -2.25
N CYS A 193 10.13 -15.60 -3.03
CA CYS A 193 10.04 -14.96 -4.33
C CYS A 193 10.05 -13.43 -4.21
N PHE A 194 9.24 -12.86 -3.31
CA PHE A 194 9.21 -11.44 -3.06
C PHE A 194 10.55 -10.91 -2.56
N GLN A 195 11.19 -11.59 -1.59
CA GLN A 195 12.52 -11.25 -1.07
C GLN A 195 13.60 -11.29 -2.16
N LYS A 196 13.59 -12.31 -3.02
CA LYS A 196 14.50 -12.42 -4.19
C LYS A 196 14.38 -11.17 -5.06
N ASN A 197 13.18 -10.79 -5.41
CA ASN A 197 12.92 -9.66 -6.31
C ASN A 197 13.21 -8.30 -5.67
N VAL A 198 12.94 -8.12 -4.37
CA VAL A 198 13.34 -6.91 -3.62
C VAL A 198 14.87 -6.76 -3.62
N LYS A 199 15.61 -7.84 -3.32
CA LYS A 199 17.09 -7.84 -3.35
C LYS A 199 17.62 -7.46 -4.73
N LEU A 200 17.01 -8.00 -5.80
CA LEU A 200 17.37 -7.69 -7.17
C LEU A 200 17.12 -6.21 -7.52
N ALA A 201 15.91 -5.69 -7.21
CA ALA A 201 15.52 -4.33 -7.52
C ALA A 201 16.31 -3.28 -6.71
N ALA A 202 16.58 -3.54 -5.42
CA ALA A 202 17.34 -2.64 -4.55
C ALA A 202 18.79 -2.43 -5.00
N LYS A 203 19.39 -3.43 -5.64
CA LYS A 203 20.78 -3.37 -6.10
C LYS A 203 21.00 -2.34 -7.21
N LYS A 204 20.08 -2.21 -8.16
CA LYS A 204 20.21 -1.38 -9.37
C LYS A 204 19.39 -0.10 -9.37
N GLY A 205 18.13 -0.15 -8.97
CA GLY A 205 17.14 0.91 -9.09
C GLY A 205 17.23 2.01 -8.05
N ARG A 206 16.27 2.92 -8.10
CA ARG A 206 15.96 3.79 -6.97
C ARG A 206 15.35 2.94 -5.87
N ILE A 207 15.63 3.27 -4.61
CA ILE A 207 15.04 2.52 -3.48
C ILE A 207 13.52 2.71 -3.42
N PHE A 208 13.06 3.96 -3.59
CA PHE A 208 11.64 4.25 -3.67
C PHE A 208 10.98 3.50 -4.86
N GLY A 209 9.95 2.70 -4.56
CA GLY A 209 9.25 1.84 -5.50
C GLY A 209 9.92 0.47 -5.75
N THR A 210 10.94 0.10 -4.96
CA THR A 210 11.58 -1.22 -5.04
C THR A 210 10.60 -2.36 -4.74
N ASP A 211 9.75 -2.18 -3.73
CA ASP A 211 8.67 -3.09 -3.36
C ASP A 211 7.66 -3.30 -4.49
N GLN A 212 7.23 -2.23 -5.13
CA GLN A 212 6.28 -2.28 -6.24
C GLN A 212 6.86 -3.03 -7.45
N VAL A 213 8.14 -2.79 -7.78
CA VAL A 213 8.84 -3.55 -8.82
C VAL A 213 8.95 -5.02 -8.44
N ALA A 214 9.31 -5.31 -7.19
CA ALA A 214 9.48 -6.67 -6.71
C ALA A 214 8.15 -7.45 -6.74
N ILE A 215 7.05 -6.86 -6.31
CA ILE A 215 5.72 -7.45 -6.40
C ILE A 215 5.35 -7.68 -7.89
N ALA A 216 5.56 -6.68 -8.75
CA ALA A 216 5.26 -6.82 -10.18
C ALA A 216 6.02 -8.00 -10.83
N LEU A 217 7.32 -8.18 -10.49
CA LEU A 217 8.11 -9.32 -10.97
C LEU A 217 7.62 -10.64 -10.36
N SER A 218 7.33 -10.67 -9.08
CA SER A 218 6.85 -11.89 -8.41
C SER A 218 5.53 -12.38 -9.05
N VAL A 219 4.62 -11.46 -9.35
CA VAL A 219 3.32 -11.78 -9.96
C VAL A 219 3.45 -12.07 -11.45
N HIS A 220 4.10 -11.19 -12.21
CA HIS A 220 4.05 -11.24 -13.67
C HIS A 220 5.15 -12.12 -14.28
N GLU A 221 6.34 -12.17 -13.69
CA GLU A 221 7.46 -13.01 -14.19
C GLU A 221 7.50 -14.37 -13.50
N ASP A 222 7.54 -14.39 -12.16
CA ASP A 222 7.65 -15.63 -11.38
C ASP A 222 6.30 -16.36 -11.20
N LYS A 223 5.16 -15.73 -11.59
CA LYS A 223 3.83 -16.34 -11.60
C LYS A 223 3.36 -16.87 -10.25
N ILE A 224 3.68 -16.18 -9.16
CA ILE A 224 3.15 -16.57 -7.85
C ILE A 224 1.61 -16.51 -7.84
N PRO A 225 0.93 -17.43 -7.12
CA PRO A 225 -0.51 -17.39 -6.96
C PRO A 225 -0.97 -16.03 -6.43
N THR A 226 -1.88 -15.36 -7.13
CA THR A 226 -2.30 -13.99 -6.81
C THR A 226 -3.81 -13.84 -6.90
N GLU A 227 -4.42 -13.25 -5.88
CA GLU A 227 -5.81 -12.79 -5.86
C GLU A 227 -5.83 -11.28 -6.14
N PHE A 228 -6.44 -10.87 -7.23
CA PHE A 228 -6.60 -9.47 -7.59
C PHE A 228 -7.91 -8.91 -7.04
N LEU A 229 -7.80 -7.99 -6.09
CA LEU A 229 -8.96 -7.32 -5.52
C LEU A 229 -9.43 -6.14 -6.38
N PRO A 230 -10.73 -5.81 -6.36
CA PRO A 230 -11.25 -4.63 -7.04
C PRO A 230 -10.70 -3.31 -6.44
N ALA A 231 -10.77 -2.21 -7.21
CA ALA A 231 -10.19 -0.93 -6.83
C ALA A 231 -10.72 -0.37 -5.50
N TYR A 232 -11.97 -0.65 -5.15
CA TYR A 232 -12.56 -0.20 -3.89
C TYR A 232 -11.88 -0.81 -2.64
N CYS A 233 -11.06 -1.86 -2.80
CA CYS A 233 -10.29 -2.43 -1.69
C CYS A 233 -9.08 -1.57 -1.31
N ASN A 234 -8.53 -0.76 -2.24
CA ASN A 234 -7.44 0.18 -1.96
C ASN A 234 -7.59 1.42 -2.84
N TRP A 235 -8.41 2.36 -2.40
CA TRP A 235 -8.80 3.52 -3.19
C TRP A 235 -7.77 4.63 -3.10
N MET A 236 -7.01 4.82 -4.18
CA MET A 236 -6.03 5.91 -4.29
C MET A 236 -6.73 7.20 -4.69
N CYS A 237 -6.94 8.09 -3.72
CA CYS A 237 -7.66 9.35 -3.91
C CYS A 237 -6.95 10.33 -4.88
N GLU A 238 -5.66 10.14 -5.16
CA GLU A 238 -4.91 10.89 -6.18
C GLU A 238 -5.50 10.72 -7.58
N PHE A 239 -5.96 9.51 -7.93
CA PHE A 239 -6.47 9.22 -9.27
C PHE A 239 -7.95 9.57 -9.43
N HIS A 240 -8.73 9.39 -8.38
CA HIS A 240 -10.15 9.69 -8.40
C HIS A 240 -10.68 9.92 -6.99
N LEU A 241 -11.38 11.04 -6.79
CA LEU A 241 -12.01 11.31 -5.49
C LEU A 241 -13.19 10.37 -5.26
N PRO A 242 -13.39 9.86 -4.04
CA PRO A 242 -14.57 9.08 -3.70
C PRO A 242 -15.81 9.98 -3.60
N ILE A 243 -16.98 9.38 -3.57
CA ILE A 243 -18.21 10.04 -3.12
C ILE A 243 -18.55 9.59 -1.69
N PHE A 244 -19.51 10.27 -1.07
CA PHE A 244 -19.86 10.04 0.34
C PHE A 244 -21.29 9.58 0.52
N ASP A 245 -21.46 8.41 1.15
CA ASP A 245 -22.75 7.92 1.61
C ASP A 245 -23.06 8.52 2.99
N GLN A 246 -23.91 9.54 3.02
CA GLN A 246 -24.30 10.22 4.27
C GLN A 246 -25.10 9.31 5.19
N LYS A 247 -25.87 8.36 4.64
CA LYS A 247 -26.72 7.44 5.42
C LYS A 247 -25.88 6.47 6.24
N ASN A 248 -24.83 5.92 5.62
CA ASN A 248 -23.93 4.93 6.23
C ASN A 248 -22.64 5.56 6.79
N ASN A 249 -22.45 6.89 6.62
CA ASN A 249 -21.27 7.64 7.03
C ASN A 249 -19.97 7.00 6.49
N LYS A 250 -19.94 6.66 5.19
CA LYS A 250 -18.81 5.98 4.54
C LYS A 250 -18.48 6.61 3.20
N PHE A 251 -17.20 6.58 2.87
CA PHE A 251 -16.76 6.82 1.51
C PHE A 251 -17.07 5.59 0.65
N VAL A 252 -17.59 5.82 -0.54
CA VAL A 252 -17.95 4.78 -1.51
C VAL A 252 -17.40 5.12 -2.88
N GLU A 253 -17.27 4.12 -3.75
CA GLU A 253 -16.87 4.37 -5.12
C GLU A 253 -17.93 5.20 -5.88
N PRO A 254 -17.52 6.10 -6.80
CA PRO A 254 -18.45 7.01 -7.50
C PRO A 254 -19.31 6.32 -8.56
N TYR A 255 -19.18 5.00 -8.72
CA TYR A 255 -19.87 4.20 -9.73
C TYR A 255 -20.82 3.19 -9.08
N LEU A 256 -21.94 2.91 -9.77
CA LEU A 256 -22.88 1.89 -9.31
C LEU A 256 -22.18 0.51 -9.20
N PRO A 257 -22.47 -0.25 -8.14
CA PRO A 257 -23.49 -0.01 -7.12
C PRO A 257 -23.04 0.80 -5.89
N HIS A 258 -21.97 1.62 -5.99
CA HIS A 258 -21.40 2.43 -4.89
C HIS A 258 -20.86 1.56 -3.75
N HIS A 259 -19.96 0.62 -4.07
CA HIS A 259 -19.32 -0.22 -3.05
C HIS A 259 -18.61 0.64 -1.98
N PRO A 260 -18.78 0.34 -0.68
CA PRO A 260 -17.98 0.93 0.36
C PRO A 260 -16.50 0.68 0.13
N LEU A 261 -15.69 1.73 0.20
CA LEU A 261 -14.24 1.60 0.06
C LEU A 261 -13.66 0.90 1.29
N ALA A 262 -12.83 -0.11 1.11
CA ALA A 262 -12.14 -0.75 2.24
C ALA A 262 -11.14 0.21 2.87
N LEU A 263 -10.26 0.76 2.03
CA LEU A 263 -9.19 1.67 2.40
C LEU A 263 -9.31 3.00 1.65
N ILE A 264 -9.12 4.09 2.38
CA ILE A 264 -8.80 5.40 1.80
C ILE A 264 -7.29 5.53 1.80
N HIS A 265 -6.69 5.74 0.63
CA HIS A 265 -5.25 5.80 0.44
C HIS A 265 -4.84 7.19 -0.08
N LEU A 266 -4.02 7.89 0.70
CA LEU A 266 -3.64 9.28 0.47
C LEU A 266 -2.34 9.44 -0.31
N ALA A 267 -1.84 8.35 -0.93
CA ALA A 267 -0.63 8.42 -1.77
C ALA A 267 -0.78 9.52 -2.84
N GLY A 268 0.28 10.30 -3.05
CA GLY A 268 0.29 11.41 -4.03
C GLY A 268 -0.35 12.72 -3.54
N LEU A 269 -1.07 12.72 -2.42
CA LEU A 269 -1.76 13.89 -1.86
C LEU A 269 -0.93 14.51 -0.72
N ASP A 270 0.23 15.09 -1.05
CA ASP A 270 1.20 15.58 -0.07
C ASP A 270 0.62 16.63 0.88
N ASP A 271 -0.19 17.57 0.38
CA ASP A 271 -0.80 18.63 1.18
C ASP A 271 -1.81 18.05 2.19
N ILE A 272 -2.68 17.15 1.75
CA ILE A 272 -3.67 16.49 2.63
C ILE A 272 -2.98 15.61 3.67
N ARG A 273 -1.88 14.95 3.31
CA ARG A 273 -1.08 14.18 4.28
C ARG A 273 -0.42 15.08 5.33
N ALA A 274 -0.01 16.27 4.93
CA ALA A 274 0.64 17.23 5.83
C ALA A 274 -0.33 17.97 6.75
N ASP A 275 -1.52 18.32 6.26
CA ASP A 275 -2.52 19.08 7.02
C ASP A 275 -3.90 18.38 7.01
N LYS A 276 -4.33 17.96 8.21
CA LYS A 276 -5.62 17.30 8.44
C LYS A 276 -6.81 18.21 8.14
N ASN A 277 -6.65 19.54 8.21
CA ASN A 277 -7.74 20.51 8.05
C ASN A 277 -8.10 20.75 6.57
N ILE A 278 -7.27 20.29 5.65
CA ILE A 278 -7.58 20.43 4.22
C ILE A 278 -8.79 19.57 3.88
N THR A 279 -9.78 20.23 3.29
CA THR A 279 -10.97 19.58 2.76
C THR A 279 -10.93 19.58 1.23
N VAL A 280 -11.58 18.60 0.65
CA VAL A 280 -11.81 18.50 -0.79
C VAL A 280 -13.31 18.57 -1.09
N GLU A 281 -13.65 19.08 -2.26
CA GLU A 281 -15.00 19.04 -2.77
C GLU A 281 -15.29 17.64 -3.31
N ILE A 282 -16.29 16.98 -2.73
CA ILE A 282 -16.78 15.66 -3.15
C ILE A 282 -18.31 15.71 -3.30
N LYS A 283 -18.88 14.73 -3.97
CA LYS A 283 -20.35 14.59 -4.03
C LYS A 283 -20.82 13.54 -3.01
N ASN A 284 -22.04 13.68 -2.54
CA ASN A 284 -22.73 12.55 -1.92
C ASN A 284 -23.40 11.67 -3.00
N ILE A 285 -24.02 10.57 -2.59
CA ILE A 285 -24.73 9.65 -3.51
C ILE A 285 -25.84 10.37 -4.29
N ASP A 286 -26.49 11.38 -3.69
CA ASP A 286 -27.56 12.17 -4.33
C ASP A 286 -27.03 13.29 -5.25
N GLY A 287 -25.71 13.40 -5.41
CA GLY A 287 -25.06 14.40 -6.24
C GLY A 287 -24.84 15.77 -5.59
N LYS A 288 -25.18 15.95 -4.30
CA LYS A 288 -24.93 17.21 -3.56
C LYS A 288 -23.45 17.36 -3.24
N ILE A 289 -22.94 18.57 -3.40
CA ILE A 289 -21.55 18.93 -3.08
C ILE A 289 -21.36 18.97 -1.56
N LEU A 290 -20.27 18.38 -1.10
CA LEU A 290 -19.81 18.38 0.29
C LEU A 290 -18.32 18.78 0.33
N HIS A 291 -17.91 19.46 1.37
CA HIS A 291 -16.49 19.69 1.70
C HIS A 291 -16.09 18.77 2.84
N LYS A 292 -15.21 17.79 2.56
CA LYS A 292 -14.78 16.82 3.56
C LYS A 292 -13.25 16.62 3.53
N SER A 293 -12.69 16.39 4.69
CA SER A 293 -11.32 15.88 4.76
C SER A 293 -11.30 14.42 4.30
N LEU A 294 -10.26 14.02 3.58
CA LEU A 294 -9.96 12.62 3.27
C LEU A 294 -9.15 11.94 4.38
N ARG A 295 -8.74 12.71 5.41
CA ARG A 295 -8.06 12.18 6.60
C ARG A 295 -9.09 11.52 7.52
N PHE A 296 -8.63 10.53 8.28
CA PHE A 296 -9.48 9.85 9.25
C PHE A 296 -9.91 10.81 10.37
N ASP A 297 -11.21 10.87 10.61
CA ASP A 297 -11.81 11.64 11.70
C ASP A 297 -12.34 10.69 12.78
N VAL A 298 -11.97 10.98 14.04
CA VAL A 298 -12.25 10.12 15.20
C VAL A 298 -13.68 10.29 15.67
#